data_84526fc99826e73dbf1db08979ba9958
#
_entry.id   84526fc99826e73dbf1db08979ba9958
#
_cell.length_a   1.000
_cell.length_b   1.000
_cell.length_c   1.000
_cell.angle_alpha   90.00
_cell.angle_beta   90.00
_cell.angle_gamma   90.00
#
_symmetry.space_group_name_H-M   'P 1'
#
loop_
_entity.id
_entity.type
_entity.pdbx_description
1 polymer ?
#
loop_
_entity_poly.entity_id
_entity_poly.type
_entity_poly.pdbx_seq_one_letter_code
_entity_poly.pdbx_strand_id
1 'polypeptide(L)'
;PIDDPMLKDIIQTQEKLCWNFGRKRKSISMGVYRVSQIEFPVKYHAVDPDKTSFVPLQCEQPMTCRQILTEHPKGKDFGWILKDAKLFPLLSDAKNEVMSMAPIINSATLGAVQVGDSDLMVELTGDNMENLVLSANIVACDFADQGYEIKPILVKHPYDTGLGKDIMVPYYFQPTTKTTLGAVNKLLGSDFDIEKVKDALIRMGSTVVVEP
;
A
#
# COMPACT_ATOMS: atom_id res chain seq x y z
N PRO A 1 -17.32 4.38 10.71
CA PRO A 1 -16.20 4.26 11.64
C PRO A 1 -15.81 2.79 11.80
N ILE A 2 -14.49 2.53 11.90
CA ILE A 2 -13.98 1.18 12.15
C ILE A 2 -14.31 0.72 13.56
N ASP A 3 -14.69 -0.55 13.68
CA ASP A 3 -14.79 -1.27 14.93
C ASP A 3 -13.54 -2.11 15.21
N ASP A 4 -13.49 -2.81 16.36
CA ASP A 4 -12.34 -3.62 16.73
C ASP A 4 -12.09 -4.82 15.79
N PRO A 5 -13.10 -5.57 15.29
CA PRO A 5 -12.92 -6.57 14.25
C PRO A 5 -12.32 -6.01 12.97
N MET A 6 -12.82 -4.90 12.45
CA MET A 6 -12.32 -4.26 11.24
C MET A 6 -10.87 -3.79 11.40
N LEU A 7 -10.52 -3.18 12.55
CA LEU A 7 -9.15 -2.77 12.82
C LEU A 7 -8.19 -3.96 12.82
N LYS A 8 -8.58 -5.08 13.43
CA LYS A 8 -7.79 -6.32 13.42
C LYS A 8 -7.60 -6.87 12.01
N ASP A 9 -8.66 -6.83 11.20
CA ASP A 9 -8.60 -7.31 9.82
C ASP A 9 -7.69 -6.44 8.95
N ILE A 10 -7.76 -5.11 9.08
CA ILE A 10 -6.84 -4.17 8.43
C ILE A 10 -5.38 -4.49 8.80
N ILE A 11 -5.09 -4.68 10.09
CA ILE A 11 -3.73 -5.02 10.55
C ILE A 11 -3.28 -6.36 9.98
N GLN A 12 -4.14 -7.38 9.95
CA GLN A 12 -3.80 -8.70 9.40
C GLN A 12 -3.56 -8.65 7.89
N THR A 13 -4.38 -7.92 7.14
CA THR A 13 -4.19 -7.71 5.70
C THR A 13 -2.87 -7.01 5.42
N GLN A 14 -2.57 -5.94 6.16
CA GLN A 14 -1.29 -5.25 6.08
C GLN A 14 -0.11 -6.19 6.36
N GLU A 15 -0.17 -6.97 7.43
CA GLU A 15 0.91 -7.89 7.79
C GLU A 15 1.11 -8.98 6.74
N LYS A 16 0.03 -9.61 6.25
CA LYS A 16 0.09 -10.65 5.22
C LYS A 16 0.66 -10.09 3.91
N LEU A 17 0.20 -8.92 3.47
CA LEU A 17 0.70 -8.26 2.27
C LEU A 17 2.20 -7.96 2.38
N CYS A 18 2.60 -7.30 3.46
CA CYS A 18 3.99 -6.89 3.67
C CYS A 18 4.94 -8.08 3.89
N TRP A 19 4.47 -9.13 4.55
CA TRP A 19 5.28 -10.30 4.85
C TRP A 19 5.50 -11.19 3.62
N ASN A 20 4.43 -11.50 2.91
CA ASN A 20 4.45 -12.43 1.78
C ASN A 20 4.87 -11.72 0.48
N PHE A 21 3.97 -10.98 -0.12
CA PHE A 21 4.19 -10.27 -1.39
C PHE A 21 5.26 -9.19 -1.23
N GLY A 22 5.26 -8.49 -0.12
CA GLY A 22 6.24 -7.47 0.23
C GLY A 22 7.61 -8.01 0.65
N ARG A 23 7.83 -9.34 0.69
CA ARG A 23 9.10 -9.96 1.06
C ARG A 23 9.66 -9.40 2.37
N LYS A 24 8.89 -9.52 3.42
CA LYS A 24 9.21 -8.95 4.74
C LYS A 24 9.47 -7.43 4.68
N ARG A 25 8.57 -6.68 4.03
CA ARG A 25 8.60 -5.23 3.82
C ARG A 25 9.69 -4.70 2.88
N LYS A 26 10.55 -5.55 2.31
CA LYS A 26 11.61 -5.12 1.41
C LYS A 26 11.05 -4.59 0.10
N SER A 27 10.15 -5.35 -0.51
CA SER A 27 9.57 -5.01 -1.83
C SER A 27 8.31 -4.17 -1.72
N ILE A 28 7.49 -4.40 -0.68
CA ILE A 28 6.31 -3.58 -0.40
C ILE A 28 6.12 -3.45 1.10
N SER A 29 5.90 -2.24 1.55
CA SER A 29 5.43 -1.88 2.87
C SER A 29 4.14 -1.08 2.77
N MET A 30 3.28 -1.19 3.75
CA MET A 30 1.99 -0.51 3.82
C MET A 30 1.84 0.20 5.16
N GLY A 31 1.41 1.45 5.13
CA GLY A 31 1.00 2.23 6.28
C GLY A 31 -0.49 2.59 6.18
N VAL A 32 -1.15 2.69 7.31
CA VAL A 32 -2.54 3.18 7.41
C VAL A 32 -2.58 4.29 8.43
N TYR A 33 -3.25 5.41 8.08
CA TYR A 33 -3.23 6.65 8.85
C TYR A 33 -4.61 7.25 8.93
N ARG A 34 -4.88 8.02 10.00
CA ARG A 34 -6.10 8.81 10.16
C ARG A 34 -6.04 10.11 9.36
N VAL A 35 -6.91 10.27 8.36
CA VAL A 35 -6.94 11.50 7.52
C VAL A 35 -7.19 12.76 8.35
N SER A 36 -7.99 12.67 9.39
CA SER A 36 -8.33 13.82 10.26
C SER A 36 -7.12 14.47 10.96
N GLN A 37 -5.97 13.79 10.99
CA GLN A 37 -4.74 14.29 11.62
C GLN A 37 -3.66 14.69 10.62
N ILE A 38 -3.89 14.48 9.32
CA ILE A 38 -2.90 14.73 8.25
C ILE A 38 -3.25 16.03 7.53
N GLU A 39 -2.27 16.88 7.32
CA GLU A 39 -2.38 18.02 6.43
C GLU A 39 -1.71 17.72 5.09
N PHE A 40 -2.51 17.72 4.00
CA PHE A 40 -2.01 17.46 2.66
C PHE A 40 -1.32 18.69 2.04
N PRO A 41 -0.34 18.51 1.15
CA PRO A 41 0.12 17.23 0.59
C PRO A 41 1.07 16.46 1.51
N VAL A 42 0.99 15.13 1.44
CA VAL A 42 1.97 14.25 2.05
C VAL A 42 3.21 14.17 1.16
N LYS A 43 4.40 14.16 1.78
CA LYS A 43 5.70 14.12 1.10
C LYS A 43 6.44 12.86 1.48
N TYR A 44 6.93 12.14 0.46
CA TYR A 44 7.89 11.06 0.63
C TYR A 44 9.26 11.56 0.22
N HIS A 45 10.20 11.62 1.13
CA HIS A 45 11.50 12.25 0.91
C HIS A 45 12.62 11.55 1.70
N ALA A 46 13.87 11.86 1.35
CA ALA A 46 15.04 11.32 2.02
C ALA A 46 15.58 12.31 3.06
N VAL A 47 15.97 11.79 4.23
CA VAL A 47 16.47 12.57 5.36
C VAL A 47 17.81 12.06 5.89
N ASP A 48 18.57 12.94 6.55
CA ASP A 48 19.75 12.56 7.32
C ASP A 48 19.30 11.82 8.59
N PRO A 49 19.64 10.53 8.74
CA PRO A 49 19.12 9.71 9.83
C PRO A 49 19.66 10.08 11.22
N ASP A 50 20.77 10.80 11.27
CA ASP A 50 21.40 11.21 12.53
C ASP A 50 20.88 12.56 13.03
N LYS A 51 20.28 13.36 12.12
CA LYS A 51 19.73 14.69 12.43
C LYS A 51 18.21 14.73 12.53
N THR A 52 17.53 13.72 11.99
CA THR A 52 16.07 13.65 11.97
C THR A 52 15.58 12.74 13.08
N SER A 53 14.66 13.23 13.90
CA SER A 53 14.06 12.49 15.00
C SER A 53 12.56 12.64 15.02
N PHE A 54 11.86 11.64 15.55
CA PHE A 54 10.43 11.65 15.82
C PHE A 54 10.12 10.64 16.94
N VAL A 55 8.92 10.68 17.49
CA VAL A 55 8.45 9.69 18.45
C VAL A 55 7.89 8.49 17.69
N PRO A 56 8.58 7.32 17.68
CA PRO A 56 8.08 6.15 16.99
C PRO A 56 6.88 5.53 17.71
N LEU A 57 6.05 4.79 16.97
CA LEU A 57 4.88 4.13 17.50
C LEU A 57 5.24 3.24 18.72
N GLN A 58 4.43 3.30 19.79
CA GLN A 58 4.64 2.64 21.09
C GLN A 58 5.80 3.21 21.93
N CYS A 59 6.32 4.36 21.56
CA CYS A 59 7.28 5.12 22.38
C CYS A 59 6.69 6.44 22.86
N GLU A 60 7.26 7.00 23.93
CA GLU A 60 6.90 8.31 24.48
C GLU A 60 7.97 9.38 24.21
N GLN A 61 9.18 8.95 23.89
CA GLN A 61 10.31 9.84 23.68
C GLN A 61 10.78 9.83 22.22
N PRO A 62 11.26 10.98 21.71
CA PRO A 62 11.80 11.05 20.37
C PRO A 62 13.10 10.25 20.25
N MET A 63 13.27 9.59 19.11
CA MET A 63 14.49 8.87 18.73
C MET A 63 14.95 9.39 17.36
N THR A 64 16.26 9.47 17.13
CA THR A 64 16.75 9.69 15.78
C THR A 64 16.41 8.49 14.89
N CYS A 65 16.29 8.73 13.58
CA CYS A 65 16.04 7.64 12.63
C CYS A 65 17.10 6.52 12.77
N ARG A 66 18.35 6.89 13.06
CA ARG A 66 19.44 5.94 13.32
C ARG A 66 19.21 5.12 14.59
N GLN A 67 18.83 5.77 15.69
CA GLN A 67 18.51 5.09 16.94
C GLN A 67 17.33 4.12 16.77
N ILE A 68 16.32 4.51 16.00
CA ILE A 68 15.18 3.62 15.70
C ILE A 68 15.66 2.31 15.08
N LEU A 69 16.59 2.36 14.11
CA LEU A 69 17.13 1.15 13.50
C LEU A 69 17.83 0.22 14.50
N THR A 70 18.55 0.77 15.46
CA THR A 70 19.42 -0.01 16.35
C THR A 70 18.76 -0.39 17.66
N GLU A 71 17.86 0.43 18.17
CA GLU A 71 17.32 0.30 19.52
C GLU A 71 15.85 -0.15 19.55
N HIS A 72 15.02 0.35 18.58
CA HIS A 72 13.60 0.02 18.54
C HIS A 72 13.38 -1.42 18.05
N PRO A 73 12.40 -2.19 18.63
CA PRO A 73 12.13 -3.57 18.21
C PRO A 73 11.89 -3.70 16.67
N LYS A 74 11.06 -2.82 16.09
CA LYS A 74 10.82 -2.82 14.64
C LYS A 74 12.07 -2.46 13.82
N GLY A 75 12.96 -1.65 14.37
CA GLY A 75 14.27 -1.37 13.77
C GLY A 75 15.15 -2.61 13.74
N LYS A 76 15.20 -3.37 14.83
CA LYS A 76 15.92 -4.64 14.90
C LYS A 76 15.38 -5.69 13.94
N ASP A 77 14.05 -5.74 13.76
CA ASP A 77 13.38 -6.69 12.86
C ASP A 77 13.59 -6.34 11.37
N PHE A 78 13.51 -5.05 11.02
CA PHE A 78 13.46 -4.59 9.62
C PHE A 78 14.58 -3.63 9.23
N GLY A 79 15.41 -3.17 10.17
CA GLY A 79 16.47 -2.17 9.92
C GLY A 79 17.51 -2.63 8.89
N TRP A 80 17.65 -3.94 8.68
CA TRP A 80 18.50 -4.50 7.62
C TRP A 80 18.16 -3.97 6.21
N ILE A 81 16.92 -3.51 5.99
CA ILE A 81 16.48 -2.92 4.71
C ILE A 81 17.20 -1.58 4.45
N LEU A 82 17.46 -0.79 5.49
CA LEU A 82 18.04 0.56 5.40
C LEU A 82 19.48 0.65 5.90
N LYS A 83 20.08 -0.43 6.42
CA LYS A 83 21.37 -0.40 7.12
C LYS A 83 22.51 0.20 6.31
N ASP A 84 22.50 0.01 4.99
CA ASP A 84 23.55 0.47 4.08
C ASP A 84 23.19 1.80 3.37
N ALA A 85 22.00 2.35 3.68
CA ALA A 85 21.55 3.61 3.09
C ALA A 85 22.20 4.82 3.80
N LYS A 86 22.62 5.81 3.02
CA LYS A 86 23.15 7.07 3.56
C LYS A 86 22.06 8.00 4.06
N LEU A 87 20.93 8.01 3.38
CA LEU A 87 19.73 8.77 3.74
C LEU A 87 18.59 7.80 3.95
N PHE A 88 17.68 8.11 4.87
CA PHE A 88 16.52 7.26 5.15
C PHE A 88 15.26 7.87 4.57
N PRO A 89 14.35 7.03 4.04
CA PRO A 89 13.05 7.50 3.55
C PRO A 89 12.14 7.88 4.71
N LEU A 90 11.44 8.99 4.54
CA LEU A 90 10.50 9.53 5.51
C LEU A 90 9.23 9.98 4.83
N LEU A 91 8.10 9.70 5.43
CA LEU A 91 6.82 10.30 5.12
C LEU A 91 6.54 11.45 6.08
N SER A 92 6.16 12.61 5.56
CA SER A 92 5.71 13.73 6.37
C SER A 92 4.52 14.43 5.72
N ASP A 93 3.69 15.07 6.53
CA ASP A 93 2.59 15.90 6.08
C ASP A 93 3.04 17.30 5.64
N ALA A 94 2.11 18.19 5.30
CA ALA A 94 2.41 19.55 4.86
C ALA A 94 3.00 20.43 5.98
N LYS A 95 2.77 20.11 7.25
CA LYS A 95 3.39 20.78 8.42
C LYS A 95 4.78 20.24 8.74
N ASN A 96 5.27 19.27 7.98
CA ASN A 96 6.49 18.51 8.23
C ASN A 96 6.42 17.62 9.50
N GLU A 97 5.21 17.31 9.98
CA GLU A 97 5.03 16.29 11.01
C GLU A 97 5.32 14.91 10.41
N VAL A 98 6.10 14.13 11.13
CA VAL A 98 6.53 12.80 10.65
C VAL A 98 5.35 11.82 10.77
N MET A 99 5.04 11.16 9.67
CA MET A 99 4.03 10.09 9.61
C MET A 99 4.67 8.73 9.82
N SER A 100 5.79 8.47 9.12
CA SER A 100 6.54 7.21 9.24
C SER A 100 7.96 7.33 8.71
N MET A 101 8.81 6.42 9.18
CA MET A 101 10.06 6.03 8.54
C MET A 101 9.82 4.70 7.81
N ALA A 102 9.25 4.78 6.60
CA ALA A 102 8.97 3.59 5.80
C ALA A 102 10.27 2.90 5.34
N PRO A 103 10.34 1.58 5.32
CA PRO A 103 9.31 0.59 5.65
C PRO A 103 9.35 0.12 7.12
N ILE A 104 9.97 0.87 8.02
CA ILE A 104 10.31 0.41 9.38
C ILE A 104 9.16 0.61 10.36
N ILE A 105 8.74 1.88 10.58
CA ILE A 105 7.79 2.19 11.65
C ILE A 105 7.06 3.51 11.42
N ASN A 106 5.80 3.56 11.86
CA ASN A 106 4.99 4.77 11.92
C ASN A 106 5.35 5.62 13.14
N SER A 107 5.01 6.92 13.09
CA SER A 107 5.09 7.78 14.27
C SER A 107 3.93 7.53 15.24
N ALA A 108 4.15 7.84 16.50
CA ALA A 108 3.10 7.80 17.51
C ALA A 108 2.03 8.87 17.30
N THR A 109 2.40 10.00 16.68
CA THR A 109 1.52 11.15 16.50
C THR A 109 0.50 10.95 15.38
N LEU A 110 0.97 10.59 14.17
CA LEU A 110 0.11 10.49 12.98
C LEU A 110 -0.16 9.05 12.54
N GLY A 111 0.65 8.10 13.00
CA GLY A 111 0.68 6.73 12.50
C GLY A 111 -0.20 5.72 13.24
N ALA A 112 -1.01 6.15 14.20
CA ALA A 112 -1.84 5.24 15.00
C ALA A 112 -3.31 5.33 14.61
N VAL A 113 -3.84 4.33 13.90
CA VAL A 113 -5.27 4.15 13.62
C VAL A 113 -5.95 3.57 14.85
N GLN A 114 -7.16 4.03 15.14
CA GLN A 114 -7.94 3.67 16.32
C GLN A 114 -9.36 3.25 15.95
N VAL A 115 -9.99 2.47 16.83
CA VAL A 115 -11.42 2.22 16.76
C VAL A 115 -12.19 3.53 16.81
N GLY A 116 -13.16 3.70 15.92
CA GLY A 116 -13.93 4.92 15.76
C GLY A 116 -13.45 5.82 14.60
N ASP A 117 -12.26 5.60 14.06
CA ASP A 117 -11.81 6.31 12.85
C ASP A 117 -12.67 5.95 11.64
N SER A 118 -12.92 6.90 10.75
CA SER A 118 -13.77 6.72 9.57
C SER A 118 -13.05 7.00 8.26
N ASP A 119 -12.15 7.97 8.27
CA ASP A 119 -11.40 8.38 7.08
C ASP A 119 -9.94 7.96 7.21
N LEU A 120 -9.54 7.03 6.34
CA LEU A 120 -8.21 6.43 6.36
C LEU A 120 -7.43 6.80 5.10
N MET A 121 -6.15 7.11 5.26
CA MET A 121 -5.19 7.14 4.16
C MET A 121 -4.35 5.87 4.20
N VAL A 122 -4.27 5.18 3.07
CA VAL A 122 -3.35 4.05 2.88
C VAL A 122 -2.15 4.52 2.07
N GLU A 123 -0.97 4.22 2.54
CA GLU A 123 0.30 4.45 1.85
C GLU A 123 0.97 3.10 1.57
N LEU A 124 1.54 2.97 0.37
CA LEU A 124 2.41 1.87 0.02
C LEU A 124 3.74 2.40 -0.49
N THR A 125 4.83 1.84 0.02
CA THR A 125 6.20 2.11 -0.44
C THR A 125 6.87 0.81 -0.88
N GLY A 126 7.80 0.88 -1.82
CA GLY A 126 8.49 -0.31 -2.32
C GLY A 126 9.51 0.00 -3.42
N ASP A 127 10.08 -1.07 -3.97
CA ASP A 127 11.18 -1.04 -4.93
C ASP A 127 10.75 -1.27 -6.39
N ASN A 128 9.47 -1.55 -6.64
CA ASN A 128 8.94 -1.80 -7.98
C ASN A 128 7.55 -1.15 -8.15
N MET A 129 7.42 -0.24 -9.13
CA MET A 129 6.22 0.55 -9.34
C MET A 129 5.01 -0.30 -9.74
N GLU A 130 5.18 -1.30 -10.61
CA GLU A 130 4.07 -2.16 -11.04
C GLU A 130 3.50 -2.94 -9.86
N ASN A 131 4.37 -3.49 -9.00
CA ASN A 131 3.95 -4.18 -7.79
C ASN A 131 3.27 -3.24 -6.79
N LEU A 132 3.73 -1.99 -6.69
CA LEU A 132 3.11 -0.99 -5.81
C LEU A 132 1.69 -0.66 -6.24
N VAL A 133 1.47 -0.32 -7.52
CA VAL A 133 0.12 0.02 -8.00
C VAL A 133 -0.82 -1.18 -7.99
N LEU A 134 -0.30 -2.39 -8.25
CA LEU A 134 -1.08 -3.63 -8.11
C LEU A 134 -1.50 -3.86 -6.66
N SER A 135 -0.58 -3.70 -5.71
CA SER A 135 -0.88 -3.84 -4.27
C SER A 135 -1.88 -2.79 -3.80
N ALA A 136 -1.76 -1.54 -4.27
CA ALA A 136 -2.71 -0.49 -3.96
C ALA A 136 -4.13 -0.84 -4.45
N ASN A 137 -4.25 -1.43 -5.64
CA ASN A 137 -5.53 -1.89 -6.16
C ASN A 137 -6.11 -3.05 -5.36
N ILE A 138 -5.27 -4.03 -4.97
CA ILE A 138 -5.71 -5.16 -4.13
C ILE A 138 -6.26 -4.63 -2.80
N VAL A 139 -5.53 -3.74 -2.14
CA VAL A 139 -5.98 -3.14 -0.87
C VAL A 139 -7.24 -2.30 -1.06
N ALA A 140 -7.34 -1.53 -2.14
CA ALA A 140 -8.53 -0.74 -2.43
C ALA A 140 -9.77 -1.63 -2.65
N CYS A 141 -9.64 -2.77 -3.35
CA CYS A 141 -10.72 -3.74 -3.50
C CYS A 141 -11.12 -4.36 -2.16
N ASP A 142 -10.15 -4.75 -1.32
CA ASP A 142 -10.41 -5.31 0.00
C ASP A 142 -11.18 -4.33 0.90
N PHE A 143 -10.79 -3.05 0.90
CA PHE A 143 -11.52 -2.02 1.63
C PHE A 143 -12.91 -1.75 1.03
N ALA A 144 -13.05 -1.75 -0.31
CA ALA A 144 -14.34 -1.57 -0.96
C ALA A 144 -15.31 -2.70 -0.63
N ASP A 145 -14.85 -3.95 -0.58
CA ASP A 145 -15.64 -5.12 -0.19
C ASP A 145 -16.10 -5.03 1.29
N GLN A 146 -15.33 -4.35 2.13
CA GLN A 146 -15.71 -4.04 3.51
C GLN A 146 -16.64 -2.82 3.64
N GLY A 147 -17.04 -2.20 2.53
CA GLY A 147 -17.99 -1.09 2.48
C GLY A 147 -17.37 0.31 2.56
N TYR A 148 -16.05 0.45 2.41
CA TYR A 148 -15.40 1.75 2.31
C TYR A 148 -15.61 2.39 0.94
N GLU A 149 -15.82 3.71 0.92
CA GLU A 149 -15.73 4.53 -0.28
C GLU A 149 -14.25 4.78 -0.61
N ILE A 150 -13.81 4.37 -1.80
CA ILE A 150 -12.42 4.55 -2.24
C ILE A 150 -12.28 5.90 -2.94
N LYS A 151 -11.47 6.80 -2.36
CA LYS A 151 -11.16 8.11 -2.92
C LYS A 151 -9.79 8.09 -3.59
N PRO A 152 -9.70 8.34 -4.92
CA PRO A 152 -8.42 8.34 -5.62
C PRO A 152 -7.50 9.46 -5.13
N ILE A 153 -6.19 9.18 -5.10
CA ILE A 153 -5.14 10.14 -4.77
C ILE A 153 -4.19 10.30 -5.96
N LEU A 154 -3.85 11.55 -6.28
CA LEU A 154 -2.83 11.87 -7.26
C LEU A 154 -1.44 11.84 -6.60
N VAL A 155 -0.60 10.92 -7.04
CA VAL A 155 0.80 10.81 -6.61
C VAL A 155 1.70 11.44 -7.65
N LYS A 156 2.48 12.44 -7.25
CA LYS A 156 3.40 13.18 -8.12
C LYS A 156 4.84 12.74 -7.85
N HIS A 157 5.52 12.29 -8.89
CA HIS A 157 6.93 11.88 -8.82
C HIS A 157 7.84 12.94 -9.46
N PRO A 158 9.05 13.18 -8.93
CA PRO A 158 10.00 14.09 -9.53
C PRO A 158 10.67 13.52 -10.80
N TYR A 159 10.46 12.24 -11.09
CA TYR A 159 11.02 11.51 -12.22
C TYR A 159 9.92 10.69 -12.92
N ASP A 160 10.20 10.21 -14.13
CA ASP A 160 9.32 9.29 -14.84
C ASP A 160 9.46 7.87 -14.25
N THR A 161 8.34 7.28 -13.87
CA THR A 161 8.27 5.96 -13.22
C THR A 161 8.05 4.80 -14.20
N GLY A 162 7.95 5.08 -15.49
CA GLY A 162 7.46 4.10 -16.49
C GLY A 162 5.93 4.06 -16.62
N LEU A 163 5.20 4.52 -15.59
CA LEU A 163 3.74 4.76 -15.64
C LEU A 163 3.42 6.26 -15.74
N GLY A 164 4.45 7.11 -15.84
CA GLY A 164 4.35 8.56 -15.85
C GLY A 164 4.82 9.20 -14.55
N LYS A 165 4.85 10.53 -14.52
CA LYS A 165 5.19 11.32 -13.34
C LYS A 165 4.01 11.50 -12.40
N ASP A 166 2.82 11.64 -12.94
CA ASP A 166 1.58 11.85 -12.23
C ASP A 166 0.72 10.58 -12.34
N ILE A 167 0.55 9.88 -11.22
CA ILE A 167 -0.14 8.60 -11.18
C ILE A 167 -1.35 8.72 -10.28
N MET A 168 -2.54 8.44 -10.81
CA MET A 168 -3.75 8.31 -10.00
C MET A 168 -3.80 6.91 -9.38
N VAL A 169 -4.00 6.82 -8.08
CA VAL A 169 -4.08 5.56 -7.33
C VAL A 169 -5.43 5.51 -6.59
N PRO A 170 -6.21 4.41 -6.64
CA PRO A 170 -5.92 3.14 -7.34
C PRO A 170 -5.72 3.31 -8.85
N TYR A 171 -4.82 2.51 -9.40
CA TYR A 171 -4.42 2.62 -10.80
C TYR A 171 -5.35 1.81 -11.71
N TYR A 172 -5.83 2.43 -12.78
CA TYR A 172 -6.66 1.74 -13.75
C TYR A 172 -5.81 0.98 -14.79
N PHE A 173 -5.71 -0.33 -14.61
CA PHE A 173 -5.05 -1.21 -15.59
C PHE A 173 -5.95 -1.40 -16.79
N GLN A 174 -5.47 -0.95 -17.97
CA GLN A 174 -6.23 -1.06 -19.23
C GLN A 174 -5.83 -2.21 -20.17
N PRO A 175 -4.72 -2.97 -19.96
CA PRO A 175 -4.34 -3.99 -20.91
C PRO A 175 -5.42 -5.07 -21.01
N THR A 176 -5.90 -5.28 -22.24
CA THR A 176 -6.85 -6.35 -22.56
C THR A 176 -6.10 -7.68 -22.62
N THR A 177 -6.60 -8.68 -21.92
CA THR A 177 -6.11 -10.06 -22.03
C THR A 177 -6.97 -10.80 -23.05
N LYS A 178 -6.33 -11.51 -23.99
CA LYS A 178 -7.01 -12.32 -25.01
C LYS A 178 -6.83 -13.81 -24.74
N THR A 179 -7.90 -14.56 -24.90
CA THR A 179 -7.90 -16.03 -24.87
C THR A 179 -8.89 -16.56 -25.90
N THR A 180 -8.87 -17.87 -26.13
CA THR A 180 -9.83 -18.54 -27.00
C THR A 180 -10.71 -19.50 -26.21
N LEU A 181 -11.92 -19.75 -26.70
CA LEU A 181 -12.83 -20.74 -26.08
C LEU A 181 -12.18 -22.12 -25.99
N GLY A 182 -11.44 -22.51 -27.03
CA GLY A 182 -10.71 -23.79 -27.04
C GLY A 182 -9.64 -23.86 -25.95
N ALA A 183 -8.91 -22.77 -25.69
CA ALA A 183 -7.91 -22.71 -24.62
C ALA A 183 -8.56 -22.82 -23.24
N VAL A 184 -9.69 -22.12 -23.02
CA VAL A 184 -10.45 -22.19 -21.77
C VAL A 184 -10.95 -23.61 -21.53
N ASN A 185 -11.59 -24.23 -22.52
CA ASN A 185 -12.14 -25.57 -22.40
C ASN A 185 -11.04 -26.63 -22.18
N LYS A 186 -9.92 -26.50 -22.88
CA LYS A 186 -8.75 -27.37 -22.69
C LYS A 186 -8.20 -27.28 -21.27
N LEU A 187 -8.07 -26.07 -20.73
CA LEU A 187 -7.53 -25.84 -19.38
C LEU A 187 -8.47 -26.39 -18.30
N LEU A 188 -9.78 -26.20 -18.46
CA LEU A 188 -10.79 -26.64 -17.49
C LEU A 188 -11.25 -28.09 -17.67
N GLY A 189 -10.81 -28.76 -18.75
CA GLY A 189 -11.29 -30.11 -19.07
C GLY A 189 -12.78 -30.18 -19.36
N SER A 190 -13.34 -29.14 -20.02
CA SER A 190 -14.77 -28.92 -20.21
C SER A 190 -15.10 -28.67 -21.68
N ASP A 191 -16.38 -28.64 -22.00
CA ASP A 191 -16.89 -28.28 -23.32
C ASP A 191 -18.00 -27.22 -23.16
N PHE A 192 -17.63 -26.05 -22.65
CA PHE A 192 -18.52 -24.90 -22.45
C PHE A 192 -18.72 -24.18 -23.79
N ASP A 193 -19.91 -23.66 -23.99
CA ASP A 193 -20.19 -22.69 -25.06
C ASP A 193 -19.68 -21.29 -24.67
N ILE A 194 -19.60 -20.42 -25.69
CA ILE A 194 -19.06 -19.07 -25.53
C ILE A 194 -19.90 -18.20 -24.58
N GLU A 195 -21.22 -18.36 -24.58
CA GLU A 195 -22.10 -17.54 -23.75
C GLU A 195 -21.94 -17.90 -22.27
N LYS A 196 -21.75 -19.15 -21.95
CA LYS A 196 -21.49 -19.62 -20.59
C LYS A 196 -20.16 -19.10 -20.05
N VAL A 197 -19.12 -19.11 -20.86
CA VAL A 197 -17.80 -18.55 -20.48
C VAL A 197 -17.91 -17.04 -20.30
N LYS A 198 -18.54 -16.34 -21.24
CA LYS A 198 -18.77 -14.90 -21.17
C LYS A 198 -19.54 -14.49 -19.92
N ASP A 199 -20.66 -15.17 -19.62
CA ASP A 199 -21.47 -14.90 -18.42
C ASP A 199 -20.65 -15.11 -17.15
N ALA A 200 -19.85 -16.16 -17.06
CA ALA A 200 -18.99 -16.41 -15.92
C ALA A 200 -17.96 -15.29 -15.71
N LEU A 201 -17.32 -14.82 -16.79
CA LEU A 201 -16.36 -13.72 -16.72
C LEU A 201 -17.01 -12.39 -16.33
N ILE A 202 -18.22 -12.10 -16.83
CA ILE A 202 -19.00 -10.90 -16.45
C ILE A 202 -19.32 -10.95 -14.95
N ARG A 203 -19.78 -12.11 -14.43
CA ARG A 203 -20.04 -12.27 -12.99
C ARG A 203 -18.79 -12.14 -12.12
N MET A 204 -17.61 -12.36 -12.69
CA MET A 204 -16.30 -12.09 -12.05
C MET A 204 -15.86 -10.62 -12.16
N GLY A 205 -16.70 -9.73 -12.69
CA GLY A 205 -16.39 -8.31 -12.82
C GLY A 205 -15.61 -7.91 -14.09
N SER A 206 -15.42 -8.82 -15.03
CA SER A 206 -14.71 -8.53 -16.28
C SER A 206 -15.62 -7.88 -17.34
N THR A 207 -15.09 -6.92 -18.10
CA THR A 207 -15.70 -6.49 -19.37
C THR A 207 -15.26 -7.45 -20.47
N VAL A 208 -16.20 -8.12 -21.10
CA VAL A 208 -15.93 -9.16 -22.09
C VAL A 208 -16.35 -8.72 -23.48
N VAL A 209 -15.43 -8.79 -24.44
CA VAL A 209 -15.69 -8.61 -25.88
C VAL A 209 -15.40 -9.94 -26.57
N VAL A 210 -16.36 -10.44 -27.33
CA VAL A 210 -16.20 -11.64 -28.16
C VAL A 210 -15.84 -11.19 -29.57
N GLU A 211 -14.68 -11.61 -30.05
CA GLU A 211 -14.24 -11.42 -31.43
C GLU A 211 -14.57 -12.69 -32.22
N PRO A 212 -14.89 -12.57 -33.52
CA PRO A 212 -15.19 -13.71 -34.40
C PRO A 212 -14.05 -14.73 -34.54
#